data_0ce3429d9721f3f76b58b3b7b285e317
#
_entry.id   0ce3429d9721f3f76b58b3b7b285e317
#
_cell.length_a   1.000
_cell.length_b   1.000
_cell.length_c   1.000
_cell.angle_alpha   90.00
_cell.angle_beta   90.00
_cell.angle_gamma   90.00
#
_symmetry.space_group_name_H-M   'P 1'
#
loop_
_entity.id
_entity.type
_entity.pdbx_description
1 polymer ?
#
loop_
_entity_poly.entity_id
_entity_poly.type
_entity_poly.pdbx_seq_one_letter_code
_entity_poly.pdbx_strand_id
1 'polypeptide(L)'
;MRLFRRKNDLSQTAEVGFLNEPYLIINIIFAGVILLILLYSGFFSPDKDSYPVVCIHEKITGEPCVSCGLSHSFSLIVRGRIEEAYKWNHYGMRIFLFFALQLLMRAAFSIFYLKYADTRKQLILVDCIGSGIIFLVAFWPFIVRIVSDIL
;
A
#
# COMPACT_ATOMS: atom_id res chain seq x y z
N MET A 1 -17.62 15.20 -39.80
CA MET A 1 -17.83 13.75 -39.51
C MET A 1 -16.56 12.92 -39.43
N ARG A 2 -15.49 13.18 -40.18
CA ARG A 2 -14.20 12.45 -40.11
C ARG A 2 -13.37 12.70 -38.85
N LEU A 3 -13.42 13.88 -38.26
CA LEU A 3 -12.65 14.25 -37.06
C LEU A 3 -13.19 13.57 -35.78
N PHE A 4 -14.48 13.34 -35.69
CA PHE A 4 -15.10 12.66 -34.55
C PHE A 4 -14.77 11.15 -34.52
N ARG A 5 -14.68 10.53 -35.71
CA ARG A 5 -14.32 9.12 -35.85
C ARG A 5 -12.88 8.86 -35.43
N ARG A 6 -11.96 9.76 -35.82
CA ARG A 6 -10.53 9.66 -35.47
C ARG A 6 -10.26 9.78 -33.98
N LYS A 7 -11.08 10.57 -33.26
CA LYS A 7 -10.96 10.74 -31.81
C LYS A 7 -11.43 9.49 -31.05
N ASN A 8 -12.46 8.83 -31.54
CA ASN A 8 -12.94 7.57 -30.96
C ASN A 8 -11.99 6.40 -31.25
N ASP A 9 -11.39 6.34 -32.43
CA ASP A 9 -10.39 5.30 -32.76
C ASP A 9 -9.11 5.45 -31.90
N LEU A 10 -8.67 6.69 -31.65
CA LEU A 10 -7.52 6.97 -30.79
C LEU A 10 -7.80 6.65 -29.31
N SER A 11 -9.03 6.86 -28.82
CA SER A 11 -9.40 6.50 -27.46
C SER A 11 -9.52 4.98 -27.28
N GLN A 12 -10.10 4.28 -28.25
CA GLN A 12 -10.19 2.81 -28.22
C GLN A 12 -8.82 2.13 -28.32
N THR A 13 -7.92 2.63 -29.16
CA THR A 13 -6.56 2.07 -29.25
C THR A 13 -5.73 2.36 -28.01
N ALA A 14 -5.97 3.49 -27.32
CA ALA A 14 -5.32 3.81 -26.04
C ALA A 14 -5.85 2.92 -24.89
N GLU A 15 -7.16 2.65 -24.83
CA GLU A 15 -7.75 1.75 -23.84
C GLU A 15 -7.28 0.30 -24.00
N VAL A 16 -7.26 -0.21 -25.21
CA VAL A 16 -6.78 -1.58 -25.52
C VAL A 16 -5.28 -1.70 -25.22
N GLY A 17 -4.50 -0.65 -25.45
CA GLY A 17 -3.08 -0.62 -25.13
C GLY A 17 -2.81 -0.62 -23.63
N PHE A 18 -3.63 0.07 -22.85
CA PHE A 18 -3.51 0.16 -21.39
C PHE A 18 -3.75 -1.20 -20.70
N LEU A 19 -4.77 -1.95 -21.13
CA LEU A 19 -5.10 -3.26 -20.58
C LEU A 19 -4.10 -4.37 -20.98
N ASN A 20 -3.25 -4.13 -21.97
CA ASN A 20 -2.22 -5.07 -22.39
C ASN A 20 -0.85 -4.86 -21.73
N GLU A 21 -0.70 -3.83 -20.88
CA GLU A 21 0.55 -3.52 -20.18
C GLU A 21 0.53 -4.11 -18.76
N PRO A 22 1.16 -5.27 -18.52
CA PRO A 22 1.07 -5.98 -17.23
C PRO A 22 1.60 -5.15 -16.06
N TYR A 23 2.59 -4.30 -16.30
CA TYR A 23 3.13 -3.42 -15.26
C TYR A 23 2.09 -2.41 -14.75
N LEU A 24 1.31 -1.80 -15.63
CA LEU A 24 0.25 -0.87 -15.24
C LEU A 24 -0.87 -1.57 -14.49
N ILE A 25 -1.26 -2.76 -14.95
CA ILE A 25 -2.30 -3.56 -14.28
C ILE A 25 -1.88 -3.88 -12.85
N ILE A 26 -0.65 -4.36 -12.65
CA ILE A 26 -0.11 -4.68 -11.33
C ILE A 26 -0.08 -3.42 -10.45
N ASN A 27 0.38 -2.29 -10.96
CA ASN A 27 0.42 -1.04 -10.20
C ASN A 27 -0.96 -0.56 -9.77
N ILE A 28 -1.97 -0.68 -10.63
CA ILE A 28 -3.35 -0.30 -10.31
C ILE A 28 -3.94 -1.22 -9.25
N ILE A 29 -3.70 -2.54 -9.37
CA ILE A 29 -4.16 -3.51 -8.37
C ILE A 29 -3.53 -3.18 -7.01
N PHE A 30 -2.21 -2.98 -6.95
CA PHE A 30 -1.54 -2.62 -5.69
C PHE A 30 -2.03 -1.28 -5.14
N ALA A 31 -2.16 -0.25 -5.97
CA ALA A 31 -2.70 1.04 -5.55
C ALA A 31 -4.13 0.90 -5.01
N GLY A 32 -4.97 0.11 -5.66
CA GLY A 32 -6.34 -0.17 -5.23
C GLY A 32 -6.39 -0.87 -3.87
N VAL A 33 -5.58 -1.92 -3.68
CA VAL A 33 -5.50 -2.63 -2.39
C VAL A 33 -5.02 -1.71 -1.27
N ILE A 34 -3.96 -0.93 -1.51
CA ILE A 34 -3.44 0.02 -0.51
C ILE A 34 -4.50 1.08 -0.18
N LEU A 35 -5.16 1.62 -1.20
CA LEU A 35 -6.21 2.61 -1.01
C LEU A 35 -7.36 2.04 -0.17
N LEU A 36 -7.79 0.80 -0.42
CA LEU A 36 -8.82 0.12 0.37
C LEU A 36 -8.40 -0.05 1.83
N ILE A 37 -7.14 -0.40 2.11
CA ILE A 37 -6.61 -0.49 3.48
C ILE A 37 -6.69 0.86 4.19
N LEU A 38 -6.27 1.94 3.52
CA LEU A 38 -6.29 3.29 4.09
C LEU A 38 -7.72 3.80 4.29
N LEU A 39 -8.62 3.55 3.34
CA LEU A 39 -10.04 3.91 3.46
C LEU A 39 -10.71 3.12 4.60
N TYR A 40 -10.48 1.81 4.67
CA TYR A 40 -10.97 0.97 5.78
C TYR A 40 -10.55 1.55 7.13
N SER A 41 -9.28 1.93 7.28
CA SER A 41 -8.75 2.54 8.50
C SER A 41 -9.39 3.90 8.82
N GLY A 42 -9.81 4.66 7.80
CA GLY A 42 -10.54 5.92 7.96
C GLY A 42 -12.00 5.74 8.39
N PHE A 43 -12.67 4.70 7.89
CA PHE A 43 -14.09 4.46 8.18
C PHE A 43 -14.34 3.87 9.57
N PHE A 44 -13.50 2.94 10.01
CA PHE A 44 -13.71 2.28 11.30
C PHE A 44 -13.20 3.12 12.47
N SER A 45 -13.99 3.14 13.56
CA SER A 45 -13.60 3.82 14.80
C SER A 45 -12.36 3.15 15.41
N PRO A 46 -11.46 3.90 16.07
CA PRO A 46 -10.33 3.32 16.77
C PRO A 46 -10.69 2.57 18.06
N ASP A 47 -11.96 2.55 18.46
CA ASP A 47 -12.41 1.88 19.67
C ASP A 47 -12.37 0.35 19.49
N LYS A 48 -11.87 -0.36 20.49
CA LYS A 48 -11.56 -1.80 20.46
C LYS A 48 -12.76 -2.65 20.01
N ASP A 49 -13.95 -2.25 20.40
CA ASP A 49 -15.18 -3.02 20.14
C ASP A 49 -15.76 -2.82 18.73
N SER A 50 -15.21 -1.86 17.97
CA SER A 50 -15.69 -1.51 16.64
C SER A 50 -14.97 -2.26 15.51
N TYR A 51 -13.92 -3.02 15.81
CA TYR A 51 -13.17 -3.77 14.79
C TYR A 51 -13.69 -5.20 14.63
N PRO A 52 -14.07 -5.59 13.41
CA PRO A 52 -14.57 -6.95 13.15
C PRO A 52 -13.47 -8.01 13.18
N VAL A 53 -12.19 -7.61 13.16
CA VAL A 53 -11.06 -8.52 13.13
C VAL A 53 -10.40 -8.60 14.50
N VAL A 54 -10.59 -9.75 15.16
CA VAL A 54 -9.96 -10.05 16.45
C VAL A 54 -8.62 -10.74 16.19
N CYS A 55 -7.59 -10.39 16.98
CA CYS A 55 -6.29 -11.04 16.88
C CYS A 55 -6.36 -12.50 17.30
N ILE A 56 -6.18 -13.42 16.36
CA ILE A 56 -6.22 -14.87 16.61
C ILE A 56 -5.08 -15.28 17.55
N HIS A 57 -3.90 -14.69 17.39
CA HIS A 57 -2.74 -14.98 18.23
C HIS A 57 -3.01 -14.64 19.70
N GLU A 58 -3.55 -13.47 19.99
CA GLU A 58 -3.91 -13.03 21.34
C GLU A 58 -4.98 -13.94 21.97
N LYS A 59 -5.92 -14.47 21.14
CA LYS A 59 -6.92 -15.44 21.62
C LYS A 59 -6.34 -16.80 22.01
N ILE A 60 -5.28 -17.24 21.32
CA ILE A 60 -4.69 -18.58 21.54
C ILE A 60 -3.61 -18.53 22.61
N THR A 61 -2.75 -17.51 22.59
CA THR A 61 -1.57 -17.43 23.47
C THR A 61 -1.78 -16.54 24.70
N GLY A 62 -2.81 -15.66 24.67
CA GLY A 62 -3.03 -14.67 25.72
C GLY A 62 -2.09 -13.47 25.63
N GLU A 63 -1.11 -13.47 24.71
CA GLU A 63 -0.14 -12.40 24.54
C GLU A 63 -0.36 -11.61 23.23
N PRO A 64 -0.23 -10.27 23.24
CA PRO A 64 -0.38 -9.47 22.04
C PRO A 64 0.79 -9.71 21.07
N CYS A 65 0.49 -10.00 19.81
CA CYS A 65 1.50 -10.12 18.77
C CYS A 65 2.03 -8.75 18.30
N VAL A 66 3.14 -8.73 17.55
CA VAL A 66 3.78 -7.50 17.05
C VAL A 66 2.85 -6.68 16.14
N SER A 67 1.89 -7.32 15.49
CA SER A 67 0.89 -6.67 14.62
C SER A 67 -0.40 -6.30 15.34
N CYS A 68 -0.57 -6.68 16.62
CA CYS A 68 -1.76 -6.33 17.39
C CYS A 68 -1.88 -4.80 17.52
N GLY A 69 -3.11 -4.30 17.36
CA GLY A 69 -3.40 -2.86 17.43
C GLY A 69 -2.99 -2.05 16.19
N LEU A 70 -2.47 -2.69 15.14
CA LEU A 70 -2.06 -1.98 13.92
C LEU A 70 -3.23 -1.26 13.24
N SER A 71 -4.39 -1.91 13.15
CA SER A 71 -5.61 -1.30 12.58
C SER A 71 -6.10 -0.12 13.40
N HIS A 72 -6.06 -0.22 14.75
CA HIS A 72 -6.37 0.90 15.65
C HIS A 72 -5.39 2.06 15.45
N SER A 73 -4.09 1.75 15.38
CA SER A 73 -3.04 2.73 15.14
C SER A 73 -3.28 3.46 13.80
N PHE A 74 -3.58 2.75 12.72
CA PHE A 74 -3.88 3.35 11.41
C PHE A 74 -5.10 4.28 11.48
N SER A 75 -6.17 3.84 12.13
CA SER A 75 -7.37 4.64 12.31
C SER A 75 -7.10 5.95 13.07
N LEU A 76 -6.25 5.90 14.10
CA LEU A 76 -5.84 7.06 14.87
C LEU A 76 -4.91 7.99 14.08
N ILE A 77 -3.98 7.44 13.28
CA ILE A 77 -3.09 8.21 12.42
C ILE A 77 -3.88 9.02 11.40
N VAL A 78 -4.85 8.39 10.72
CA VAL A 78 -5.72 9.09 9.74
C VAL A 78 -6.49 10.25 10.39
N ARG A 79 -6.79 10.16 11.69
CA ARG A 79 -7.46 11.20 12.48
C ARG A 79 -6.52 12.22 13.12
N GLY A 80 -5.20 12.10 12.90
CA GLY A 80 -4.19 12.99 13.46
C GLY A 80 -3.86 12.74 14.94
N ARG A 81 -4.38 11.65 15.55
CA ARG A 81 -4.14 11.30 16.96
C ARG A 81 -2.89 10.42 17.10
N ILE A 82 -1.74 10.99 16.77
CA ILE A 82 -0.45 10.25 16.62
C ILE A 82 0.02 9.65 17.95
N GLU A 83 -0.07 10.38 19.06
CA GLU A 83 0.38 9.91 20.38
C GLU A 83 -0.41 8.67 20.83
N GLU A 84 -1.71 8.66 20.58
CA GLU A 84 -2.56 7.53 20.90
C GLU A 84 -2.29 6.34 19.98
N ALA A 85 -2.01 6.60 18.70
CA ALA A 85 -1.63 5.57 17.75
C ALA A 85 -0.37 4.80 18.20
N TYR A 86 0.60 5.50 18.77
CA TYR A 86 1.81 4.89 19.33
C TYR A 86 1.53 3.98 20.52
N LYS A 87 0.52 4.29 21.35
CA LYS A 87 0.12 3.45 22.48
C LYS A 87 -0.47 2.11 22.04
N TRP A 88 -1.17 2.10 20.89
CA TRP A 88 -1.75 0.90 20.31
C TRP A 88 -0.71 0.02 19.60
N ASN A 89 0.12 0.64 18.76
CA ASN A 89 1.21 -0.09 18.10
C ASN A 89 2.38 0.85 17.82
N HIS A 90 3.52 0.54 18.39
CA HIS A 90 4.74 1.34 18.26
C HIS A 90 5.26 1.41 16.81
N TYR A 91 5.01 0.37 16.01
CA TYR A 91 5.40 0.31 14.60
C TYR A 91 4.33 0.83 13.64
N GLY A 92 3.14 1.17 14.14
CA GLY A 92 1.99 1.56 13.33
C GLY A 92 2.28 2.73 12.39
N MET A 93 2.93 3.79 12.88
CA MET A 93 3.32 4.94 12.07
C MET A 93 4.26 4.54 10.92
N ARG A 94 5.24 3.70 11.19
CA ARG A 94 6.23 3.25 10.21
C ARG A 94 5.59 2.47 9.07
N ILE A 95 4.67 1.56 9.40
CA ILE A 95 3.95 0.76 8.42
C ILE A 95 2.92 1.60 7.66
N PHE A 96 2.26 2.54 8.35
CA PHE A 96 1.36 3.50 7.69
C PHE A 96 2.10 4.32 6.63
N LEU A 97 3.27 4.88 6.98
CA LEU A 97 4.11 5.64 6.04
C LEU A 97 4.59 4.77 4.86
N PHE A 98 4.87 3.49 5.09
CA PHE A 98 5.17 2.56 4.02
C PHE A 98 4.01 2.47 3.02
N PHE A 99 2.78 2.25 3.48
CA PHE A 99 1.62 2.18 2.59
C PHE A 99 1.35 3.50 1.87
N ALA A 100 1.42 4.64 2.58
CA ALA A 100 1.24 5.95 1.98
C ALA A 100 2.29 6.23 0.89
N LEU A 101 3.56 5.94 1.15
CA LEU A 101 4.65 6.11 0.19
C LEU A 101 4.50 5.16 -1.00
N GLN A 102 4.14 3.89 -0.77
CA GLN A 102 3.87 2.93 -1.85
C GLN A 102 2.71 3.40 -2.74
N LEU A 103 1.65 3.94 -2.19
CA LEU A 103 0.53 4.48 -2.98
C LEU A 103 1.00 5.62 -3.89
N LEU A 104 1.77 6.56 -3.35
CA LEU A 104 2.35 7.67 -4.13
C LEU A 104 3.28 7.16 -5.24
N MET A 105 4.14 6.18 -4.91
CA MET A 105 5.02 5.55 -5.90
C MET A 105 4.23 4.86 -7.01
N ARG A 106 3.20 4.07 -6.70
CA ARG A 106 2.36 3.43 -7.72
C ARG A 106 1.74 4.45 -8.67
N ALA A 107 1.22 5.56 -8.14
CA ALA A 107 0.66 6.64 -8.95
C ALA A 107 1.74 7.31 -9.82
N ALA A 108 2.86 7.72 -9.22
CA ALA A 108 3.94 8.41 -9.91
C ALA A 108 4.57 7.55 -11.03
N PHE A 109 4.94 6.31 -10.71
CA PHE A 109 5.55 5.41 -11.69
C PHE A 109 4.59 5.02 -12.81
N SER A 110 3.29 4.88 -12.54
CA SER A 110 2.28 4.67 -13.59
C SER A 110 2.20 5.86 -14.56
N ILE A 111 2.23 7.09 -14.04
CA ILE A 111 2.22 8.30 -14.85
C ILE A 111 3.51 8.38 -15.69
N PHE A 112 4.68 8.15 -15.09
CA PHE A 112 5.96 8.18 -15.80
C PHE A 112 6.05 7.08 -16.85
N TYR A 113 5.55 5.88 -16.58
CA TYR A 113 5.53 4.77 -17.52
C TYR A 113 4.71 5.10 -18.78
N LEU A 114 3.58 5.78 -18.61
CA LEU A 114 2.76 6.22 -19.74
C LEU A 114 3.43 7.36 -20.54
N LYS A 115 4.15 8.24 -19.83
CA LYS A 115 4.76 9.44 -20.46
C LYS A 115 6.07 9.14 -21.18
N TYR A 116 6.89 8.21 -20.66
CA TYR A 116 8.26 7.96 -21.12
C TYR A 116 8.42 6.54 -21.65
N ALA A 117 8.06 6.32 -22.92
CA ALA A 117 8.10 5.01 -23.56
C ALA A 117 9.52 4.41 -23.66
N ASP A 118 10.53 5.26 -23.92
CA ASP A 118 11.92 4.82 -24.17
C ASP A 118 12.63 4.31 -22.92
N THR A 119 12.20 4.76 -21.71
CA THR A 119 12.85 4.43 -20.44
C THR A 119 12.07 3.43 -19.58
N ARG A 120 11.04 2.77 -20.13
CA ARG A 120 10.14 1.85 -19.40
C ARG A 120 10.88 0.79 -18.60
N LYS A 121 11.90 0.14 -19.18
CA LYS A 121 12.66 -0.92 -18.49
C LYS A 121 13.42 -0.36 -17.27
N GLN A 122 14.00 0.83 -17.39
CA GLN A 122 14.71 1.48 -16.29
C GLN A 122 13.73 1.91 -15.19
N LEU A 123 12.56 2.45 -15.56
CA LEU A 123 11.50 2.80 -14.61
C LEU A 123 11.03 1.59 -13.79
N ILE A 124 10.78 0.44 -14.44
CA ILE A 124 10.40 -0.79 -13.75
C ILE A 124 11.51 -1.22 -12.78
N LEU A 125 12.77 -1.19 -13.21
CA LEU A 125 13.90 -1.58 -12.36
C LEU A 125 14.02 -0.69 -11.13
N VAL A 126 13.96 0.63 -11.31
CA VAL A 126 14.04 1.62 -10.22
C VAL A 126 12.85 1.46 -9.27
N ASP A 127 11.66 1.22 -9.79
CA ASP A 127 10.47 0.98 -8.99
C ASP A 127 10.60 -0.30 -8.16
N CYS A 128 11.03 -1.41 -8.75
CA CYS A 128 11.23 -2.67 -8.03
C CYS A 128 12.28 -2.55 -6.93
N ILE A 129 13.44 -1.96 -7.24
CA ILE A 129 14.52 -1.77 -6.26
C ILE A 129 14.07 -0.81 -5.15
N GLY A 130 13.48 0.33 -5.51
CA GLY A 130 13.00 1.33 -4.56
C GLY A 130 11.92 0.75 -3.63
N SER A 131 10.95 0.05 -4.18
CA SER A 131 9.90 -0.64 -3.39
C SER A 131 10.48 -1.69 -2.46
N GLY A 132 11.47 -2.46 -2.91
CA GLY A 132 12.17 -3.46 -2.09
C GLY A 132 12.93 -2.83 -0.92
N ILE A 133 13.67 -1.74 -1.17
CA ILE A 133 14.39 -1.03 -0.11
C ILE A 133 13.41 -0.46 0.93
N ILE A 134 12.36 0.20 0.49
CA ILE A 134 11.36 0.79 1.39
C ILE A 134 10.67 -0.31 2.21
N PHE A 135 10.37 -1.46 1.59
CA PHE A 135 9.83 -2.62 2.30
C PHE A 135 10.78 -3.11 3.40
N LEU A 136 12.05 -3.35 3.08
CA LEU A 136 13.05 -3.80 4.05
C LEU A 136 13.20 -2.81 5.20
N VAL A 137 13.26 -1.51 4.91
CA VAL A 137 13.36 -0.47 5.95
C VAL A 137 12.11 -0.47 6.84
N ALA A 138 10.91 -0.54 6.26
CA ALA A 138 9.66 -0.50 7.02
C ALA A 138 9.46 -1.73 7.91
N PHE A 139 9.76 -2.93 7.39
CA PHE A 139 9.51 -4.21 8.05
C PHE A 139 10.72 -4.79 8.76
N TRP A 140 11.86 -4.09 8.82
CA TRP A 140 13.06 -4.53 9.47
C TRP A 140 12.86 -5.09 10.89
N PRO A 141 12.12 -4.42 11.80
CA PRO A 141 11.91 -4.95 13.16
C PRO A 141 11.17 -6.28 13.19
N PHE A 142 10.24 -6.48 12.25
CA PHE A 142 9.50 -7.74 12.14
C PHE A 142 10.38 -8.86 11.62
N ILE A 143 11.23 -8.57 10.63
CA ILE A 143 12.19 -9.53 10.05
C ILE A 143 13.16 -9.99 11.12
N VAL A 144 13.76 -9.06 11.87
CA VAL A 144 14.72 -9.38 12.94
C VAL A 144 14.05 -10.25 14.01
N ARG A 145 12.82 -9.93 14.41
CA ARG A 145 12.11 -10.71 15.43
C ARG A 145 11.81 -12.13 14.94
N ILE A 146 11.32 -12.30 13.72
CA ILE A 146 11.06 -13.64 13.15
C ILE A 146 12.34 -14.46 13.10
N VAL A 147 13.45 -13.85 12.69
CA VAL A 147 14.75 -14.56 12.65
C VAL A 147 15.21 -14.95 14.04
N SER A 148 15.02 -14.10 15.06
CA SER A 148 15.39 -14.41 16.44
C SER A 148 14.51 -15.49 17.08
N ASP A 149 13.26 -15.64 16.64
CA ASP A 149 12.34 -16.66 17.16
C ASP A 149 12.58 -18.05 16.51
N ILE A 150 13.33 -18.09 15.38
CA ILE A 150 13.65 -19.34 14.64
C ILE A 150 15.02 -19.89 15.04
N LEU A 151 15.97 -19.03 15.49
CA LEU A 151 17.33 -19.39 15.88
C LEU A 151 17.44 -19.73 17.38
#